data_b58e19375f3fdd762a3fb4b786b2f026
#
_entry.id   b58e19375f3fdd762a3fb4b786b2f026
#
_cell.length_a   1.000
_cell.length_b   1.000
_cell.length_c   1.000
_cell.angle_alpha   90.00
_cell.angle_beta   90.00
_cell.angle_gamma   90.00
#
_symmetry.space_group_name_H-M   'P 1'
#
loop_
_entity.id
_entity.type
_entity.pdbx_description
1 polymer ?
#
loop_
_entity_poly.entity_id
_entity_poly.type
_entity_poly.pdbx_seq_one_letter_code
_entity_poly.pdbx_strand_id
1 'polypeptide(L)'
;MVTSVPVRPPVSVAVIMLLDRSRTGLLQACAARSQGERYVAAHLSALRAAAAVLAARARPGARGGPRSVWEVLPRVAPELGEWAAFFAATATRRAAVDAGRGDT
;
A
#
# COMPACT_ATOMS: atom_id res chain seq x y z
N MET A 1 1.87 39.44 -15.61
CA MET A 1 2.76 38.92 -14.57
C MET A 1 2.43 37.48 -14.25
N VAL A 2 3.38 36.63 -14.44
CA VAL A 2 3.17 35.21 -14.20
C VAL A 2 3.36 34.94 -12.73
N THR A 3 2.30 34.59 -12.06
CA THR A 3 2.40 34.05 -10.72
C THR A 3 3.04 32.68 -10.85
N SER A 4 4.21 32.51 -10.31
CA SER A 4 4.81 31.21 -10.28
C SER A 4 4.05 30.35 -9.28
N VAL A 5 3.11 29.61 -9.82
CA VAL A 5 2.49 28.53 -9.07
C VAL A 5 3.53 27.41 -8.99
N PRO A 6 3.82 26.87 -7.81
CA PRO A 6 4.73 25.73 -7.75
C PRO A 6 4.17 24.63 -8.61
N VAL A 7 4.89 24.32 -9.67
CA VAL A 7 4.50 23.23 -10.56
C VAL A 7 4.76 21.94 -9.82
N ARG A 8 3.68 21.30 -9.38
CA ARG A 8 3.79 19.95 -8.87
C ARG A 8 4.14 19.04 -10.03
N PRO A 9 5.09 18.10 -9.86
CA PRO A 9 5.33 17.11 -10.89
C PRO A 9 4.00 16.44 -11.22
N PRO A 10 3.71 16.20 -12.49
CA PRO A 10 2.49 15.47 -12.84
C PRO A 10 2.48 14.11 -12.17
N VAL A 11 1.35 13.76 -11.59
CA VAL A 11 1.16 12.46 -10.99
C VAL A 11 1.22 11.42 -12.11
N SER A 12 2.06 10.43 -11.97
CA SER A 12 2.21 9.41 -13.00
C SER A 12 0.93 8.58 -13.17
N VAL A 13 0.74 8.06 -14.37
CA VAL A 13 -0.39 7.16 -14.65
C VAL A 13 -0.35 5.95 -13.70
N ALA A 14 0.84 5.46 -13.39
CA ALA A 14 1.00 4.33 -12.49
C ALA A 14 0.43 4.63 -11.10
N VAL A 15 0.68 5.82 -10.56
CA VAL A 15 0.15 6.24 -9.26
C VAL A 15 -1.38 6.31 -9.31
N ILE A 16 -1.92 6.92 -10.36
CA ILE A 16 -3.37 7.03 -10.53
C ILE A 16 -4.01 5.64 -10.60
N MET A 17 -3.42 4.73 -11.35
CA MET A 17 -3.94 3.37 -11.48
C MET A 17 -3.91 2.60 -10.15
N LEU A 18 -2.85 2.77 -9.37
CA LEU A 18 -2.75 2.14 -8.06
C LEU A 18 -3.81 2.67 -7.11
N LEU A 19 -4.04 3.97 -7.10
CA LEU A 19 -5.08 4.57 -6.26
C LEU A 19 -6.46 4.11 -6.69
N ASP A 20 -6.70 4.02 -7.99
CA ASP A 20 -7.97 3.54 -8.52
C ASP A 20 -8.22 2.08 -8.12
N ARG A 21 -7.22 1.22 -8.23
CA ARG A 21 -7.31 -0.17 -7.81
C ARG A 21 -7.51 -0.29 -6.29
N SER A 22 -6.87 0.58 -5.52
CA SER A 22 -7.07 0.63 -4.08
C SER A 22 -8.53 0.94 -3.75
N ARG A 23 -9.09 1.94 -4.41
CA ARG A 23 -10.48 2.33 -4.22
C ARG A 23 -11.45 1.22 -4.60
N THR A 24 -11.22 0.59 -5.75
CA THR A 24 -12.03 -0.55 -6.19
C THR A 24 -11.96 -1.70 -5.18
N GLY A 25 -10.77 -1.97 -4.64
CA GLY A 25 -10.59 -2.98 -3.62
C GLY A 25 -11.35 -2.69 -2.34
N LEU A 26 -11.43 -1.43 -1.93
CA LEU A 26 -12.23 -1.04 -0.76
C LEU A 26 -13.71 -1.29 -0.99
N LEU A 27 -14.21 -0.99 -2.19
CA LEU A 27 -15.60 -1.26 -2.54
C LEU A 27 -15.88 -2.76 -2.52
N GLN A 28 -14.94 -3.56 -3.03
CA GLN A 28 -15.04 -5.02 -2.97
C GLN A 28 -15.07 -5.52 -1.53
N ALA A 29 -14.23 -4.94 -0.66
CA ALA A 29 -14.22 -5.30 0.75
C ALA A 29 -15.57 -5.02 1.40
N CYS A 30 -16.19 -3.89 1.08
CA CYS A 30 -17.51 -3.54 1.60
C CYS A 30 -18.60 -4.51 1.13
N ALA A 31 -18.45 -5.05 -0.08
CA ALA A 31 -19.41 -5.98 -0.66
C ALA A 31 -19.10 -7.44 -0.34
N ALA A 32 -17.99 -7.72 0.32
CA ALA A 32 -17.57 -9.10 0.59
C ALA A 32 -18.56 -9.82 1.49
N ARG A 33 -18.79 -11.11 1.19
CA ARG A 33 -19.75 -11.94 1.92
C ARG A 33 -19.18 -12.59 3.16
N SER A 34 -17.85 -12.72 3.22
CA SER A 34 -17.19 -13.34 4.37
C SER A 34 -16.14 -12.40 4.94
N GLN A 35 -15.78 -12.64 6.21
CA GLN A 35 -14.72 -11.88 6.86
C GLN A 35 -13.37 -12.11 6.18
N GLY A 36 -13.12 -13.33 5.72
CA GLY A 36 -11.88 -13.66 5.02
C GLY A 36 -11.73 -12.90 3.71
N GLU A 37 -12.79 -12.87 2.90
CA GLU A 37 -12.78 -12.12 1.66
C GLU A 37 -12.62 -10.63 1.92
N ARG A 38 -13.30 -10.11 2.93
CA ARG A 38 -13.21 -8.70 3.31
C ARG A 38 -11.80 -8.34 3.72
N TYR A 39 -11.18 -9.19 4.54
CA TYR A 39 -9.82 -8.98 5.00
C TYR A 39 -8.84 -8.94 3.83
N VAL A 40 -8.92 -9.90 2.92
CA VAL A 40 -8.03 -9.98 1.75
C VAL A 40 -8.18 -8.74 0.88
N ALA A 41 -9.41 -8.36 0.57
CA ALA A 41 -9.68 -7.20 -0.28
C ALA A 41 -9.20 -5.90 0.37
N ALA A 42 -9.44 -5.73 1.65
CA ALA A 42 -9.02 -4.54 2.39
C ALA A 42 -7.50 -4.45 2.49
N HIS A 43 -6.85 -5.56 2.78
CA HIS A 43 -5.39 -5.59 2.90
C HIS A 43 -4.72 -5.30 1.56
N LEU A 44 -5.20 -5.90 0.49
CA LEU A 44 -4.69 -5.65 -0.85
C LEU A 44 -4.89 -4.19 -1.27
N SER A 45 -6.03 -3.62 -0.89
CA SER A 45 -6.33 -2.21 -1.12
C SER A 45 -5.32 -1.30 -0.42
N ALA A 46 -4.98 -1.62 0.84
CA ALA A 46 -3.97 -0.88 1.61
C ALA A 46 -2.59 -1.01 0.95
N LEU A 47 -2.22 -2.20 0.48
CA LEU A 47 -0.96 -2.40 -0.23
C LEU A 47 -0.87 -1.53 -1.49
N ARG A 48 -1.93 -1.46 -2.24
CA ARG A 48 -1.97 -0.64 -3.47
C ARG A 48 -1.86 0.84 -3.16
N ALA A 49 -2.52 1.30 -2.11
CA ALA A 49 -2.40 2.69 -1.67
C ALA A 49 -0.97 3.01 -1.22
N ALA A 50 -0.35 2.11 -0.45
CA ALA A 50 1.03 2.27 -0.02
C ALA A 50 1.99 2.27 -1.22
N ALA A 51 1.77 1.39 -2.18
CA ALA A 51 2.56 1.35 -3.41
C ALA A 51 2.43 2.66 -4.20
N ALA A 52 1.24 3.27 -4.20
CA ALA A 52 1.02 4.56 -4.84
C ALA A 52 1.86 5.67 -4.16
N VAL A 53 1.91 5.67 -2.83
CA VAL A 53 2.71 6.65 -2.09
C VAL A 53 4.19 6.45 -2.41
N LEU A 54 4.66 5.21 -2.43
CA LEU A 54 6.05 4.92 -2.77
C LEU A 54 6.38 5.37 -4.18
N ALA A 55 5.51 5.09 -5.15
CA ALA A 55 5.72 5.48 -6.53
C ALA A 55 5.75 7.00 -6.69
N ALA A 56 4.92 7.71 -5.91
CA ALA A 56 4.85 9.17 -5.98
C ALA A 56 6.04 9.86 -5.32
N ARG A 57 6.59 9.27 -4.26
CA ARG A 57 7.63 9.90 -3.44
C ARG A 57 9.00 9.27 -3.57
N ALA A 58 9.12 8.10 -4.19
CA ALA A 58 10.39 7.42 -4.34
C ALA A 58 11.32 8.22 -5.23
N ARG A 59 12.59 8.31 -4.82
CA ARG A 59 13.60 8.93 -5.64
C ARG A 59 14.12 7.91 -6.66
N PRO A 60 14.38 8.34 -7.89
CA PRO A 60 15.03 7.46 -8.87
C PRO A 60 16.35 6.94 -8.30
N GLY A 61 16.57 5.65 -8.40
CA GLY A 61 17.81 5.04 -7.94
C GLY A 61 17.82 4.62 -6.47
N ALA A 62 16.79 4.95 -5.69
CA ALA A 62 16.67 4.49 -4.33
C ALA A 62 16.17 3.05 -4.33
N ARG A 63 17.00 2.12 -4.81
CA ARG A 63 16.67 0.71 -4.81
C ARG A 63 17.36 0.03 -3.66
N GLY A 64 16.57 -0.27 -2.63
CA GLY A 64 16.96 -1.29 -1.69
C GLY A 64 16.66 -2.65 -2.29
N GLY A 65 17.18 -3.74 -1.71
CA GLY A 65 16.82 -5.08 -2.09
C GLY A 65 15.32 -5.35 -1.88
N PRO A 66 14.87 -6.59 -2.13
CA PRO A 66 13.46 -6.92 -1.95
C PRO A 66 13.05 -6.70 -0.51
N ARG A 67 12.31 -5.64 -0.26
CA ARG A 67 11.80 -5.29 1.05
C ARG A 67 10.30 -5.17 0.99
N SER A 68 9.66 -5.51 2.09
CA SER A 68 8.24 -5.33 2.23
C SER A 68 7.88 -3.84 2.05
N VAL A 69 6.77 -3.58 1.40
CA VAL A 69 6.21 -2.24 1.26
C VAL A 69 6.10 -1.57 2.64
N TRP A 70 5.72 -2.33 3.67
CA TRP A 70 5.51 -1.81 5.02
C TRP A 70 6.82 -1.43 5.72
N GLU A 71 7.95 -1.99 5.29
CA GLU A 71 9.26 -1.59 5.79
C GLU A 71 9.77 -0.32 5.12
N VAL A 72 9.47 -0.15 3.85
CA VAL A 72 9.94 0.99 3.06
C VAL A 72 9.08 2.23 3.30
N LEU A 73 7.78 2.06 3.48
CA LEU A 73 6.83 3.15 3.59
C LEU A 73 7.21 4.20 4.64
N PRO A 74 7.62 3.84 5.88
CA PRO A 74 7.98 4.84 6.88
C PRO A 74 9.20 5.68 6.52
N ARG A 75 10.06 5.17 5.66
CA ARG A 75 11.26 5.91 5.22
C ARG A 75 10.90 7.00 4.23
N VAL A 76 9.87 6.77 3.43
CA VAL A 76 9.43 7.69 2.39
C VAL A 76 8.33 8.60 2.90
N ALA A 77 7.50 8.10 3.79
CA ALA A 77 6.35 8.80 4.35
C ALA A 77 6.30 8.55 5.86
N PRO A 78 7.13 9.26 6.66
CA PRO A 78 7.17 9.05 8.11
C PRO A 78 5.82 9.25 8.80
N GLU A 79 4.98 10.11 8.25
CA GLU A 79 3.63 10.36 8.78
C GLU A 79 2.72 9.13 8.72
N LEU A 80 3.10 8.12 7.94
CA LEU A 80 2.36 6.86 7.81
C LEU A 80 2.99 5.72 8.60
N GLY A 81 3.97 6.02 9.45
CA GLY A 81 4.71 5.00 10.18
C GLY A 81 3.85 4.08 11.03
N GLU A 82 2.86 4.64 11.74
CA GLU A 82 1.95 3.84 12.57
C GLU A 82 1.10 2.89 11.73
N TRP A 83 0.60 3.37 10.60
CA TRP A 83 -0.16 2.55 9.67
C TRP A 83 0.69 1.43 9.07
N ALA A 84 1.93 1.76 8.71
CA ALA A 84 2.87 0.78 8.19
C ALA A 84 3.15 -0.32 9.21
N ALA A 85 3.35 0.03 10.47
CA ALA A 85 3.58 -0.92 11.54
C ALA A 85 2.36 -1.82 11.75
N PHE A 86 1.17 -1.25 11.71
CA PHE A 86 -0.08 -2.00 11.84
C PHE A 86 -0.21 -3.06 10.74
N PHE A 87 -0.01 -2.67 9.50
CA PHE A 87 -0.14 -3.59 8.37
C PHE A 87 0.98 -4.61 8.32
N ALA A 88 2.19 -4.24 8.73
CA ALA A 88 3.31 -5.17 8.84
C ALA A 88 2.99 -6.29 9.85
N ALA A 89 2.46 -5.92 11.00
CA ALA A 89 2.08 -6.89 12.03
C ALA A 89 0.96 -7.80 11.54
N THR A 90 -0.02 -7.25 10.84
CA THR A 90 -1.12 -8.01 10.27
C THR A 90 -0.64 -9.00 9.22
N ALA A 91 0.27 -8.58 8.35
CA ALA A 91 0.83 -9.43 7.31
C ALA A 91 1.61 -10.61 7.93
N THR A 92 2.38 -10.36 8.97
CA THR A 92 3.12 -11.39 9.68
C THR A 92 2.18 -12.42 10.32
N ARG A 93 1.12 -11.94 10.93
CA ARG A 93 0.11 -12.81 11.55
C ARG A 93 -0.57 -13.69 10.51
N ARG A 94 -0.91 -13.13 9.37
CA ARG A 94 -1.53 -13.87 8.28
C ARG A 94 -0.61 -14.96 7.74
N ALA A 95 0.67 -14.62 7.54
CA ALA A 95 1.64 -15.59 7.07
C ALA A 95 1.79 -16.77 8.05
N ALA A 96 1.77 -16.48 9.35
CA ALA A 96 1.83 -17.53 10.38
C ALA A 96 0.59 -18.43 10.33
N VAL A 97 -0.59 -17.87 10.15
CA VAL A 97 -1.83 -18.64 10.03
C VAL A 97 -1.80 -19.52 8.79
N ASP A 98 -1.39 -18.96 7.64
CA ASP A 98 -1.30 -19.71 6.39
C ASP A 98 -0.28 -20.84 6.48
N ALA A 99 0.86 -20.62 7.14
CA ALA A 99 1.86 -21.65 7.37
C ALA A 99 1.32 -22.77 8.25
N GLY A 100 0.56 -22.43 9.30
CA GLY A 100 -0.07 -23.42 10.16
C GLY A 100 -1.07 -24.30 9.41
N ARG A 101 -1.81 -23.74 8.48
CA ARG A 101 -2.73 -24.51 7.64
C ARG A 101 -2.00 -25.43 6.68
N GLY A 102 -0.83 -25.00 6.20
CA GLY A 102 -0.03 -25.79 5.29
C GLY A 102 0.59 -27.02 5.93
N ASP A 103 0.71 -27.03 7.26
CA ASP A 103 1.31 -28.10 8.00
C ASP A 103 0.36 -29.24 8.38
N THR A 104 -0.91 -29.13 8.03
CA THR A 104 -1.89 -30.21 8.32
C THR A 104 -2.01 -31.20 7.18
#